data_8d8529033766f931d820e4a9a43725db
#
_entry.id   8d8529033766f931d820e4a9a43725db
#
_cell.length_a   1.000
_cell.length_b   1.000
_cell.length_c   1.000
_cell.angle_alpha   90.00
_cell.angle_beta   90.00
_cell.angle_gamma   90.00
#
_symmetry.space_group_name_H-M   'P 1'
#
loop_
_entity.id
_entity.type
_entity.pdbx_description
1 polymer ?
#
loop_
_entity_poly.entity_id
_entity_poly.type
_entity_poly.pdbx_seq_one_letter_code
_entity_poly.pdbx_strand_id
1 'polypeptide(L)'
;MRQYKTDPDLPASTNPVTPAQEPAPSGDGRKNNAAATQVALRAVGRRLFGQLGYEATSLGAICAEAGVTTGALYHHFGDKKGLFAAVAEELDSSLVALTGKASARALAQGADPWQAFLAAIDVFLQAGMNPEGRRIALTDAPAVLGAQAWLEIRERQGLGAMAQTVRALQSFGLLPRGNVRMQARLILGLLYGAIEALAQQPEDTPTALDDARELVHAMLEGLRGAGTGAAALMAV
;
A
#
# COMPACT_ATOMS: atom_id res chain seq x y z
N MET A 1 -33.25 87.26 -22.46
CA MET A 1 -32.86 87.33 -21.02
C MET A 1 -33.77 86.43 -20.21
N ARG A 2 -33.33 85.22 -19.84
CA ARG A 2 -33.94 84.39 -18.77
C ARG A 2 -32.80 83.74 -18.05
N GLN A 3 -32.65 84.12 -16.77
CA GLN A 3 -31.69 83.57 -15.82
C GLN A 3 -32.19 82.17 -15.37
N TYR A 4 -31.34 81.14 -15.44
CA TYR A 4 -31.59 79.90 -14.83
C TYR A 4 -30.92 79.89 -13.44
N LYS A 5 -31.75 79.67 -12.44
CA LYS A 5 -31.39 79.48 -11.03
C LYS A 5 -30.77 78.08 -10.90
N THR A 6 -29.56 78.01 -10.31
CA THR A 6 -28.95 76.79 -9.89
C THR A 6 -29.54 76.32 -8.58
N ASP A 7 -30.03 75.10 -8.54
CA ASP A 7 -30.60 74.41 -7.37
C ASP A 7 -29.48 73.64 -6.64
N PRO A 8 -29.22 73.78 -5.34
CA PRO A 8 -28.07 73.21 -4.65
C PRO A 8 -28.28 71.87 -3.92
N ASP A 9 -29.30 71.06 -4.27
CA ASP A 9 -29.57 69.81 -3.53
C ASP A 9 -29.69 68.60 -4.50
N LEU A 10 -28.48 68.03 -4.83
CA LEU A 10 -28.40 66.67 -5.37
C LEU A 10 -27.50 65.82 -4.44
N PRO A 11 -28.03 64.71 -3.93
CA PRO A 11 -27.26 63.83 -3.06
C PRO A 11 -26.17 63.10 -3.86
N ALA A 12 -25.03 62.93 -3.19
CA ALA A 12 -23.83 62.27 -3.73
C ALA A 12 -24.13 60.84 -4.22
N SER A 13 -23.67 60.56 -5.45
CA SER A 13 -23.65 59.21 -6.03
C SER A 13 -22.88 58.25 -5.18
N THR A 14 -23.57 57.30 -4.59
CA THR A 14 -22.95 56.13 -3.92
C THR A 14 -22.41 55.20 -5.01
N ASN A 15 -21.10 55.10 -5.12
CA ASN A 15 -20.44 54.04 -5.89
C ASN A 15 -20.83 52.65 -5.35
N PRO A 16 -21.18 51.70 -6.23
CA PRO A 16 -21.39 50.34 -5.78
C PRO A 16 -20.08 49.74 -5.26
N VAL A 17 -20.09 49.31 -4.01
CA VAL A 17 -19.01 48.54 -3.38
C VAL A 17 -18.84 47.23 -4.15
N THR A 18 -17.75 47.11 -4.89
CA THR A 18 -17.32 45.84 -5.50
C THR A 18 -17.12 44.85 -4.37
N PRO A 19 -17.77 43.64 -4.39
CA PRO A 19 -17.50 42.62 -3.37
C PRO A 19 -16.03 42.25 -3.41
N ALA A 20 -15.40 42.25 -2.23
CA ALA A 20 -14.00 41.85 -2.06
C ALA A 20 -13.81 40.45 -2.63
N GLN A 21 -12.96 40.33 -3.63
CA GLN A 21 -12.50 39.02 -4.08
C GLN A 21 -11.80 38.33 -2.91
N GLU A 22 -12.32 37.16 -2.52
CA GLU A 22 -11.63 36.29 -1.59
C GLU A 22 -10.21 36.02 -2.11
N PRO A 23 -9.18 36.08 -1.26
CA PRO A 23 -7.80 35.83 -1.66
C PRO A 23 -7.70 34.39 -2.20
N ALA A 24 -7.12 34.22 -3.38
CA ALA A 24 -6.85 32.91 -3.95
C ALA A 24 -6.05 32.07 -2.94
N PRO A 25 -6.39 30.77 -2.76
CA PRO A 25 -5.75 29.92 -1.77
C PRO A 25 -4.24 29.93 -1.96
N SER A 26 -3.51 30.14 -0.86
CA SER A 26 -2.05 30.13 -0.81
C SER A 26 -1.49 28.81 -1.38
N GLY A 27 -0.24 28.79 -1.87
CA GLY A 27 0.37 27.61 -2.49
C GLY A 27 0.32 26.35 -1.61
N ASP A 28 0.29 26.50 -0.28
CA ASP A 28 0.11 25.40 0.68
C ASP A 28 -1.31 24.81 0.66
N GLY A 29 -2.35 25.62 0.52
CA GLY A 29 -3.72 25.14 0.40
C GLY A 29 -3.96 24.31 -0.87
N ARG A 30 -3.32 24.66 -1.99
CA ARG A 30 -3.41 23.88 -3.25
C ARG A 30 -2.70 22.53 -3.14
N LYS A 31 -1.52 22.47 -2.50
CA LYS A 31 -0.77 21.23 -2.26
C LYS A 31 -1.55 20.30 -1.33
N ASN A 32 -2.13 20.82 -0.26
CA ASN A 32 -2.95 20.05 0.68
C ASN A 32 -4.21 19.48 0.00
N ASN A 33 -4.88 20.26 -0.84
CA ASN A 33 -6.02 19.77 -1.61
C ASN A 33 -5.64 18.70 -2.63
N ALA A 34 -4.49 18.85 -3.31
CA ALA A 34 -4.00 17.83 -4.25
C ALA A 34 -3.68 16.51 -3.54
N ALA A 35 -3.01 16.55 -2.38
CA ALA A 35 -2.72 15.37 -1.58
C ALA A 35 -4.01 14.70 -1.06
N ALA A 36 -4.97 15.48 -0.55
CA ALA A 36 -6.27 14.97 -0.10
C ALA A 36 -7.06 14.29 -1.23
N THR A 37 -7.04 14.89 -2.44
CA THR A 37 -7.67 14.32 -3.64
C THR A 37 -7.05 12.97 -4.02
N GLN A 38 -5.72 12.85 -4.00
CA GLN A 38 -5.03 11.59 -4.28
C GLN A 38 -5.36 10.51 -3.26
N VAL A 39 -5.40 10.85 -1.96
CA VAL A 39 -5.76 9.93 -0.88
C VAL A 39 -7.20 9.43 -1.06
N ALA A 40 -8.15 10.34 -1.32
CA ALA A 40 -9.55 9.96 -1.55
C ALA A 40 -9.71 9.03 -2.75
N LEU A 41 -9.09 9.36 -3.90
CA LEU A 41 -9.13 8.52 -5.10
C LEU A 41 -8.54 7.12 -4.87
N ARG A 42 -7.39 7.02 -4.17
CA ARG A 42 -6.79 5.72 -3.86
C ARG A 42 -7.65 4.91 -2.89
N ALA A 43 -8.22 5.54 -1.86
CA ALA A 43 -9.07 4.85 -0.89
C ALA A 43 -10.33 4.26 -1.55
N VAL A 44 -11.04 5.05 -2.36
CA VAL A 44 -12.21 4.58 -3.11
C VAL A 44 -11.80 3.56 -4.17
N GLY A 45 -10.73 3.83 -4.91
CA GLY A 45 -10.18 2.90 -5.91
C GLY A 45 -9.83 1.55 -5.31
N ARG A 46 -9.14 1.52 -4.17
CA ARG A 46 -8.80 0.28 -3.45
C ARG A 46 -10.05 -0.55 -3.13
N ARG A 47 -11.08 0.09 -2.59
CA ARG A 47 -12.34 -0.59 -2.25
C ARG A 47 -13.04 -1.13 -3.50
N LEU A 48 -13.25 -0.28 -4.52
CA LEU A 48 -13.98 -0.69 -5.73
C LEU A 48 -13.21 -1.74 -6.55
N PHE A 49 -11.91 -1.59 -6.73
CA PHE A 49 -11.09 -2.60 -7.40
C PHE A 49 -11.08 -3.93 -6.61
N GLY A 50 -11.01 -3.86 -5.28
CA GLY A 50 -11.04 -5.07 -4.45
C GLY A 50 -12.38 -5.81 -4.53
N GLN A 51 -13.49 -5.08 -4.51
CA GLN A 51 -14.84 -5.66 -4.51
C GLN A 51 -15.29 -6.13 -5.90
N LEU A 52 -15.11 -5.27 -6.90
CA LEU A 52 -15.64 -5.48 -8.26
C LEU A 52 -14.61 -6.06 -9.24
N GLY A 53 -13.32 -5.89 -8.95
CA GLY A 53 -12.22 -6.14 -9.87
C GLY A 53 -11.92 -4.96 -10.78
N TYR A 54 -10.75 -5.01 -11.43
CA TYR A 54 -10.30 -3.92 -12.29
C TYR A 54 -11.27 -3.64 -13.45
N GLU A 55 -11.67 -4.66 -14.20
CA GLU A 55 -12.48 -4.47 -15.41
C GLU A 55 -13.85 -3.84 -15.12
N ALA A 56 -14.55 -4.34 -14.09
CA ALA A 56 -15.90 -3.88 -13.75
C ALA A 56 -15.94 -2.51 -13.05
N THR A 57 -14.80 -2.00 -12.58
CA THR A 57 -14.72 -0.70 -11.90
C THR A 57 -14.61 0.42 -12.93
N SER A 58 -15.50 1.41 -12.90
CA SER A 58 -15.45 2.59 -13.78
C SER A 58 -14.78 3.77 -13.08
N LEU A 59 -14.06 4.60 -13.86
CA LEU A 59 -13.49 5.86 -13.34
C LEU A 59 -14.57 6.83 -12.85
N GLY A 60 -15.74 6.85 -13.53
CA GLY A 60 -16.86 7.68 -13.13
C GLY A 60 -17.39 7.33 -11.75
N ALA A 61 -17.52 6.03 -11.43
CA ALA A 61 -17.92 5.56 -10.11
C ALA A 61 -16.91 5.97 -9.03
N ILE A 62 -15.61 5.81 -9.31
CA ILE A 62 -14.55 6.23 -8.37
C ILE A 62 -14.62 7.73 -8.11
N CYS A 63 -14.72 8.55 -9.15
CA CYS A 63 -14.77 10.00 -9.02
C CYS A 63 -16.02 10.48 -8.27
N ALA A 64 -17.19 9.90 -8.59
CA ALA A 64 -18.45 10.24 -7.93
C ALA A 64 -18.38 9.96 -6.43
N GLU A 65 -17.87 8.81 -6.04
CA GLU A 65 -17.79 8.43 -4.63
C GLU A 65 -16.67 9.18 -3.88
N ALA A 66 -15.55 9.46 -4.55
CA ALA A 66 -14.47 10.27 -3.96
C ALA A 66 -14.81 11.77 -3.87
N GLY A 67 -15.93 12.21 -4.45
CA GLY A 67 -16.33 13.61 -4.49
C GLY A 67 -15.39 14.50 -5.32
N VAL A 68 -14.75 13.94 -6.36
CA VAL A 68 -13.77 14.64 -7.21
C VAL A 68 -14.16 14.60 -8.68
N THR A 69 -13.62 15.53 -9.46
CA THR A 69 -13.87 15.55 -10.90
C THR A 69 -13.00 14.52 -11.64
N THR A 70 -13.50 14.02 -12.77
CA THR A 70 -12.74 13.14 -13.66
C THR A 70 -11.45 13.80 -14.14
N GLY A 71 -11.45 15.13 -14.38
CA GLY A 71 -10.26 15.90 -14.74
C GLY A 71 -9.17 15.84 -13.66
N ALA A 72 -9.55 15.89 -12.37
CA ALA A 72 -8.61 15.74 -11.26
C ALA A 72 -7.96 14.35 -11.25
N LEU A 73 -8.74 13.30 -11.51
CA LEU A 73 -8.21 11.93 -11.62
C LEU A 73 -7.17 11.81 -12.73
N TYR A 74 -7.51 12.29 -13.95
CA TYR A 74 -6.57 12.27 -15.07
C TYR A 74 -5.31 13.09 -14.80
N HIS A 75 -5.45 14.23 -14.12
CA HIS A 75 -4.30 15.06 -13.73
C HIS A 75 -3.34 14.31 -12.77
N HIS A 76 -3.88 13.54 -11.80
CA HIS A 76 -3.06 12.88 -10.78
C HIS A 76 -2.52 11.51 -11.19
N PHE A 77 -3.30 10.75 -11.95
CA PHE A 77 -3.00 9.35 -12.24
C PHE A 77 -2.89 9.00 -13.72
N GLY A 78 -3.23 9.93 -14.61
CA GLY A 78 -3.21 9.73 -16.05
C GLY A 78 -4.42 8.96 -16.57
N ASP A 79 -4.66 7.76 -16.06
CA ASP A 79 -5.76 6.88 -16.48
C ASP A 79 -6.18 5.90 -15.36
N LYS A 80 -7.10 4.98 -15.69
CA LYS A 80 -7.55 3.92 -14.78
C LYS A 80 -6.39 3.01 -14.35
N LYS A 81 -5.49 2.69 -15.28
CA LYS A 81 -4.34 1.83 -15.03
C LYS A 81 -3.33 2.51 -14.10
N GLY A 82 -3.09 3.81 -14.26
CA GLY A 82 -2.24 4.59 -13.36
C GLY A 82 -2.79 4.69 -11.94
N LEU A 83 -4.10 4.92 -11.78
CA LEU A 83 -4.73 4.87 -10.47
C LEU A 83 -4.64 3.47 -9.85
N PHE A 84 -4.89 2.42 -10.64
CA PHE A 84 -4.79 1.04 -10.17
C PHE A 84 -3.36 0.68 -9.73
N ALA A 85 -2.34 1.09 -10.49
CA ALA A 85 -0.93 0.91 -10.12
C ALA A 85 -0.61 1.57 -8.79
N ALA A 86 -1.08 2.81 -8.58
CA ALA A 86 -0.88 3.53 -7.31
C ALA A 86 -1.60 2.85 -6.13
N VAL A 87 -2.79 2.28 -6.35
CA VAL A 87 -3.52 1.48 -5.34
C VAL A 87 -2.76 0.19 -5.00
N ALA A 88 -2.26 -0.53 -6.00
CA ALA A 88 -1.51 -1.76 -5.80
C ALA A 88 -0.17 -1.51 -5.06
N GLU A 89 0.54 -0.43 -5.41
CA GLU A 89 1.76 -0.01 -4.74
C GLU A 89 1.50 0.40 -3.27
N GLU A 90 0.42 1.13 -3.00
CA GLU A 90 0.03 1.51 -1.63
C GLU A 90 -0.36 0.29 -0.79
N LEU A 91 -1.01 -0.71 -1.40
CA LEU A 91 -1.34 -1.96 -0.73
C LEU A 91 -0.07 -2.70 -0.29
N ASP A 92 0.92 -2.84 -1.18
CA ASP A 92 2.19 -3.50 -0.89
C ASP A 92 2.99 -2.72 0.18
N SER A 93 3.08 -1.40 0.06
CA SER A 93 3.73 -0.53 1.05
C SER A 93 3.07 -0.62 2.43
N SER A 94 1.73 -0.70 2.47
CA SER A 94 0.97 -0.84 3.71
C SER A 94 1.25 -2.18 4.39
N LEU A 95 1.37 -3.26 3.60
CA LEU A 95 1.73 -4.58 4.11
C LEU A 95 3.13 -4.60 4.70
N VAL A 96 4.12 -4.00 4.03
CA VAL A 96 5.49 -3.84 4.54
C VAL A 96 5.49 -3.06 5.86
N ALA A 97 4.75 -1.96 5.94
CA ALA A 97 4.65 -1.17 7.17
C ALA A 97 3.98 -1.97 8.32
N LEU A 98 2.95 -2.77 8.01
CA LEU A 98 2.24 -3.58 8.99
C LEU A 98 3.12 -4.70 9.56
N THR A 99 3.82 -5.43 8.71
CA THR A 99 4.77 -6.48 9.12
C THR A 99 5.95 -5.91 9.90
N GLY A 100 6.48 -4.76 9.48
CA GLY A 100 7.55 -4.06 10.21
C GLY A 100 7.12 -3.63 11.62
N LYS A 101 5.88 -3.12 11.78
CA LYS A 101 5.33 -2.79 13.11
C LYS A 101 5.17 -4.04 13.99
N ALA A 102 4.75 -5.17 13.42
CA ALA A 102 4.62 -6.42 14.18
C ALA A 102 5.97 -6.90 14.71
N SER A 103 7.00 -6.92 13.86
CA SER A 103 8.37 -7.24 14.26
C SER A 103 8.90 -6.30 15.36
N ALA A 104 8.77 -5.00 15.18
CA ALA A 104 9.21 -4.00 16.16
C ALA A 104 8.49 -4.16 17.50
N ARG A 105 7.18 -4.45 17.48
CA ARG A 105 6.39 -4.71 18.68
C ARG A 105 6.87 -5.97 19.41
N ALA A 106 7.12 -7.05 18.71
CA ALA A 106 7.63 -8.29 19.30
C ALA A 106 8.99 -8.07 19.99
N LEU A 107 9.93 -7.36 19.33
CA LEU A 107 11.22 -6.99 19.93
C LEU A 107 11.05 -6.13 21.18
N ALA A 108 10.15 -5.16 21.17
CA ALA A 108 9.86 -4.32 22.33
C ALA A 108 9.25 -5.10 23.52
N GLN A 109 8.64 -6.25 23.25
CA GLN A 109 8.09 -7.18 24.23
C GLN A 109 9.11 -8.24 24.70
N GLY A 110 10.38 -8.15 24.23
CA GLY A 110 11.45 -9.05 24.65
C GLY A 110 11.63 -10.31 23.78
N ALA A 111 10.94 -10.40 22.63
CA ALA A 111 11.17 -11.46 21.67
C ALA A 111 12.58 -11.38 21.08
N ASP A 112 13.18 -12.53 20.78
CA ASP A 112 14.42 -12.56 20.02
C ASP A 112 14.18 -12.20 18.53
N PRO A 113 15.25 -11.92 17.74
CA PRO A 113 15.09 -11.51 16.34
C PRO A 113 14.37 -12.55 15.46
N TRP A 114 14.47 -13.82 15.76
CA TRP A 114 13.76 -14.88 15.04
C TRP A 114 12.26 -14.87 15.34
N GLN A 115 11.91 -14.79 16.61
CA GLN A 115 10.51 -14.67 17.05
C GLN A 115 9.85 -13.40 16.47
N ALA A 116 10.59 -12.28 16.43
CA ALA A 116 10.10 -11.05 15.83
C ALA A 116 9.90 -11.19 14.31
N PHE A 117 10.74 -11.95 13.62
CA PHE A 117 10.56 -12.31 12.22
C PHE A 117 9.29 -13.15 12.02
N LEU A 118 9.10 -14.22 12.82
CA LEU A 118 7.90 -15.06 12.73
C LEU A 118 6.61 -14.26 13.02
N ALA A 119 6.64 -13.33 13.98
CA ALA A 119 5.50 -12.44 14.24
C ALA A 119 5.14 -11.55 13.01
N ALA A 120 6.14 -11.10 12.25
CA ALA A 120 5.91 -10.39 10.98
C ALA A 120 5.31 -11.31 9.90
N ILE A 121 5.76 -12.57 9.83
CA ILE A 121 5.21 -13.60 8.92
C ILE A 121 3.73 -13.87 9.25
N ASP A 122 3.37 -14.00 10.51
CA ASP A 122 1.97 -14.23 10.94
C ASP A 122 1.05 -13.09 10.48
N VAL A 123 1.51 -11.86 10.64
CA VAL A 123 0.77 -10.67 10.17
C VAL A 123 0.67 -10.64 8.64
N PHE A 124 1.71 -11.09 7.92
CA PHE A 124 1.67 -11.20 6.47
C PHE A 124 0.61 -12.21 6.01
N LEU A 125 0.60 -13.41 6.58
CA LEU A 125 -0.38 -14.45 6.26
C LEU A 125 -1.81 -14.00 6.61
N GLN A 126 -2.00 -13.38 7.78
CA GLN A 126 -3.30 -12.84 8.19
C GLN A 126 -3.81 -11.75 7.24
N ALA A 127 -2.94 -10.84 6.79
CA ALA A 127 -3.30 -9.81 5.81
C ALA A 127 -3.69 -10.42 4.45
N GLY A 128 -3.05 -11.53 4.08
CA GLY A 128 -3.37 -12.31 2.88
C GLY A 128 -4.76 -12.97 2.90
N MET A 129 -5.41 -13.07 4.07
CA MET A 129 -6.80 -13.55 4.17
C MET A 129 -7.83 -12.53 3.66
N ASN A 130 -7.46 -11.25 3.49
CA ASN A 130 -8.37 -10.24 2.95
C ASN A 130 -8.64 -10.48 1.45
N PRO A 131 -9.88 -10.82 1.04
CA PRO A 131 -10.18 -11.18 -0.35
C PRO A 131 -10.01 -10.02 -1.32
N GLU A 132 -10.29 -8.78 -0.90
CA GLU A 132 -10.12 -7.58 -1.73
C GLU A 132 -8.64 -7.33 -2.02
N GLY A 133 -7.78 -7.44 -1.00
CA GLY A 133 -6.33 -7.32 -1.15
C GLY A 133 -5.74 -8.40 -2.04
N ARG A 134 -6.19 -9.65 -1.88
CA ARG A 134 -5.77 -10.78 -2.75
C ARG A 134 -6.14 -10.54 -4.20
N ARG A 135 -7.39 -10.12 -4.48
CA ARG A 135 -7.83 -9.81 -5.84
C ARG A 135 -6.90 -8.79 -6.50
N ILE A 136 -6.64 -7.66 -5.81
CA ILE A 136 -5.76 -6.62 -6.34
C ILE A 136 -4.35 -7.15 -6.57
N ALA A 137 -3.73 -7.77 -5.54
CA ALA A 137 -2.30 -8.08 -5.57
C ALA A 137 -1.94 -9.35 -6.34
N LEU A 138 -2.78 -10.40 -6.29
CA LEU A 138 -2.47 -11.71 -6.86
C LEU A 138 -3.17 -11.95 -8.21
N THR A 139 -4.34 -11.34 -8.44
CA THR A 139 -5.12 -11.57 -9.66
C THR A 139 -4.99 -10.41 -10.65
N ASP A 140 -5.42 -9.21 -10.23
CA ASP A 140 -5.57 -8.09 -11.16
C ASP A 140 -4.23 -7.40 -11.46
N ALA A 141 -3.33 -7.23 -10.48
CA ALA A 141 -2.09 -6.50 -10.71
C ALA A 141 -1.17 -7.16 -11.76
N PRO A 142 -0.89 -8.49 -11.72
CA PRO A 142 -0.11 -9.12 -12.78
C PRO A 142 -0.81 -9.09 -14.14
N ALA A 143 -2.14 -9.19 -14.20
CA ALA A 143 -2.91 -9.17 -15.44
C ALA A 143 -2.97 -7.78 -16.08
N VAL A 144 -3.22 -6.73 -15.27
CA VAL A 144 -3.44 -5.35 -15.72
C VAL A 144 -2.12 -4.62 -15.97
N LEU A 145 -1.19 -4.71 -15.03
CA LEU A 145 0.09 -4.00 -15.11
C LEU A 145 1.10 -4.74 -15.98
N GLY A 146 0.96 -6.06 -16.06
CA GLY A 146 1.94 -6.99 -16.63
C GLY A 146 2.89 -7.50 -15.53
N ALA A 147 3.32 -8.77 -15.68
CA ALA A 147 4.13 -9.46 -14.68
C ALA A 147 5.42 -8.70 -14.33
N GLN A 148 6.10 -8.13 -15.33
CA GLN A 148 7.35 -7.42 -15.13
C GLN A 148 7.14 -6.12 -14.32
N ALA A 149 6.18 -5.27 -14.70
CA ALA A 149 5.93 -4.01 -14.01
C ALA A 149 5.44 -4.25 -12.58
N TRP A 150 4.61 -5.28 -12.37
CA TRP A 150 4.18 -5.67 -11.03
C TRP A 150 5.35 -6.19 -10.17
N LEU A 151 6.23 -7.00 -10.76
CA LEU A 151 7.45 -7.45 -10.07
C LEU A 151 8.33 -6.27 -9.64
N GLU A 152 8.49 -5.25 -10.49
CA GLU A 152 9.26 -4.06 -10.17
C GLU A 152 8.66 -3.26 -9.01
N ILE A 153 7.33 -3.13 -8.92
CA ILE A 153 6.65 -2.51 -7.79
C ILE A 153 6.96 -3.28 -6.50
N ARG A 154 6.79 -4.60 -6.52
CA ARG A 154 7.07 -5.47 -5.36
C ARG A 154 8.54 -5.49 -4.98
N GLU A 155 9.46 -5.40 -5.95
CA GLU A 155 10.90 -5.33 -5.66
C GLU A 155 11.30 -4.04 -4.96
N ARG A 156 10.66 -2.93 -5.27
CA ARG A 156 10.95 -1.65 -4.60
C ARG A 156 10.56 -1.66 -3.13
N GLN A 157 9.45 -2.28 -2.77
CA GLN A 157 8.88 -2.27 -1.43
C GLN A 157 9.16 -3.59 -0.67
N GLY A 158 8.46 -4.64 -1.02
CA GLY A 158 8.47 -5.90 -0.26
C GLY A 158 9.81 -6.63 -0.27
N LEU A 159 10.43 -6.77 -1.46
CA LEU A 159 11.72 -7.48 -1.56
C LEU A 159 12.85 -6.70 -0.87
N GLY A 160 12.83 -5.36 -0.96
CA GLY A 160 13.81 -4.52 -0.26
C GLY A 160 13.75 -4.72 1.25
N ALA A 161 12.55 -4.68 1.84
CA ALA A 161 12.30 -4.90 3.26
C ALA A 161 12.71 -6.32 3.70
N MET A 162 12.30 -7.34 2.94
CA MET A 162 12.66 -8.72 3.22
C MET A 162 14.18 -8.95 3.13
N ALA A 163 14.87 -8.34 2.16
CA ALA A 163 16.31 -8.43 2.05
C ALA A 163 17.04 -7.79 3.24
N GLN A 164 16.52 -6.71 3.80
CA GLN A 164 17.05 -6.12 5.04
C GLN A 164 16.87 -7.07 6.23
N THR A 165 15.71 -7.68 6.36
CA THR A 165 15.40 -8.67 7.40
C THR A 165 16.33 -9.89 7.29
N VAL A 166 16.48 -10.47 6.09
CA VAL A 166 17.41 -11.60 5.85
C VAL A 166 18.86 -11.22 6.20
N ARG A 167 19.31 -10.03 5.83
CA ARG A 167 20.68 -9.56 6.18
C ARG A 167 20.85 -9.45 7.69
N ALA A 168 19.87 -8.96 8.41
CA ALA A 168 19.89 -8.89 9.87
C ALA A 168 19.92 -10.28 10.48
N LEU A 169 19.06 -11.20 10.04
CA LEU A 169 19.04 -12.59 10.54
C LEU A 169 20.35 -13.34 10.25
N GLN A 170 20.97 -13.11 9.09
CA GLN A 170 22.32 -13.64 8.78
C GLN A 170 23.38 -13.08 9.72
N SER A 171 23.31 -11.78 10.08
CA SER A 171 24.27 -11.16 11.00
C SER A 171 24.18 -11.72 12.43
N PHE A 172 22.99 -12.16 12.84
CA PHE A 172 22.77 -12.87 14.10
C PHE A 172 23.06 -14.38 14.03
N GLY A 173 23.45 -14.91 12.85
CA GLY A 173 23.65 -16.36 12.67
C GLY A 173 22.37 -17.18 12.67
N LEU A 174 21.21 -16.52 12.50
CA LEU A 174 19.88 -17.17 12.50
C LEU A 174 19.45 -17.67 11.11
N LEU A 175 20.11 -17.22 10.06
CA LEU A 175 20.01 -17.75 8.70
C LEU A 175 21.40 -18.08 8.15
N PRO A 176 21.52 -19.06 7.24
CA PRO A 176 22.79 -19.40 6.61
C PRO A 176 23.30 -18.21 5.79
N ARG A 177 24.61 -17.95 5.87
CA ARG A 177 25.25 -16.93 5.03
C ARG A 177 25.09 -17.30 3.56
N GLY A 178 24.82 -16.31 2.71
CA GLY A 178 24.60 -16.54 1.29
C GLY A 178 24.01 -15.34 0.58
N ASN A 179 23.48 -15.57 -0.61
CA ASN A 179 22.86 -14.52 -1.42
C ASN A 179 21.55 -14.02 -0.77
N VAL A 180 21.65 -12.87 -0.11
CA VAL A 180 20.52 -12.21 0.61
C VAL A 180 19.30 -12.04 -0.30
N ARG A 181 19.48 -11.58 -1.55
CA ARG A 181 18.36 -11.32 -2.46
C ARG A 181 17.68 -12.62 -2.90
N MET A 182 18.45 -13.68 -3.11
CA MET A 182 17.89 -15.00 -3.43
C MET A 182 17.08 -15.55 -2.26
N GLN A 183 17.62 -15.50 -1.03
CA GLN A 183 16.90 -15.97 0.17
C GLN A 183 15.62 -15.15 0.39
N ALA A 184 15.69 -13.83 0.26
CA ALA A 184 14.51 -12.96 0.37
C ALA A 184 13.42 -13.30 -0.66
N ARG A 185 13.81 -13.59 -1.92
CA ARG A 185 12.87 -14.01 -2.97
C ARG A 185 12.24 -15.37 -2.67
N LEU A 186 13.03 -16.33 -2.18
CA LEU A 186 12.52 -17.66 -1.82
C LEU A 186 11.54 -17.59 -0.65
N ILE A 187 11.85 -16.80 0.39
CA ILE A 187 10.96 -16.58 1.53
C ILE A 187 9.65 -15.92 1.06
N LEU A 188 9.73 -14.86 0.26
CA LEU A 188 8.53 -14.21 -0.27
C LEU A 188 7.74 -15.15 -1.19
N GLY A 189 8.41 -15.98 -1.99
CA GLY A 189 7.76 -17.01 -2.82
C GLY A 189 6.98 -18.01 -1.97
N LEU A 190 7.55 -18.48 -0.87
CA LEU A 190 6.87 -19.33 0.11
C LEU A 190 5.62 -18.65 0.67
N LEU A 191 5.74 -17.40 1.11
CA LEU A 191 4.64 -16.64 1.71
C LEU A 191 3.49 -16.38 0.71
N TYR A 192 3.80 -16.00 -0.53
CA TYR A 192 2.77 -15.81 -1.55
C TYR A 192 2.12 -17.13 -1.96
N GLY A 193 2.91 -18.22 -2.07
CA GLY A 193 2.37 -19.55 -2.31
C GLY A 193 1.44 -20.03 -1.19
N ALA A 194 1.76 -19.72 0.07
CA ALA A 194 0.88 -20.00 1.20
C ALA A 194 -0.45 -19.21 1.11
N ILE A 195 -0.41 -17.91 0.73
CA ILE A 195 -1.64 -17.12 0.52
C ILE A 195 -2.47 -17.67 -0.64
N GLU A 196 -1.85 -18.10 -1.74
CA GLU A 196 -2.55 -18.73 -2.86
C GLU A 196 -3.19 -20.04 -2.44
N ALA A 197 -2.49 -20.89 -1.69
CA ALA A 197 -3.03 -22.12 -1.17
C ALA A 197 -4.22 -21.87 -0.23
N LEU A 198 -4.12 -20.87 0.66
CA LEU A 198 -5.22 -20.44 1.51
C LEU A 198 -6.43 -19.95 0.71
N ALA A 199 -6.20 -19.23 -0.40
CA ALA A 199 -7.27 -18.73 -1.26
C ALA A 199 -8.07 -19.84 -1.96
N GLN A 200 -7.49 -21.02 -2.10
CA GLN A 200 -8.11 -22.20 -2.72
C GLN A 200 -8.85 -23.09 -1.71
N GLN A 201 -8.71 -22.83 -0.39
CA GLN A 201 -9.44 -23.59 0.62
C GLN A 201 -10.93 -23.18 0.63
N PRO A 202 -11.83 -24.11 0.96
CA PRO A 202 -13.23 -23.77 1.22
C PRO A 202 -13.34 -22.71 2.33
N GLU A 203 -14.32 -21.78 2.18
CA GLU A 203 -14.52 -20.68 3.14
C GLU A 203 -14.79 -21.17 4.57
N ASP A 204 -15.30 -22.38 4.73
CA ASP A 204 -15.65 -23.02 6.00
C ASP A 204 -14.50 -23.83 6.63
N THR A 205 -13.24 -23.62 6.25
CA THR A 205 -12.09 -24.31 6.87
C THR A 205 -11.49 -23.43 7.98
N PRO A 206 -11.95 -23.54 9.24
CA PRO A 206 -11.58 -22.61 10.31
C PRO A 206 -10.11 -22.70 10.72
N THR A 207 -9.44 -23.84 10.44
CA THR A 207 -8.03 -24.06 10.78
C THR A 207 -7.04 -23.72 9.66
N ALA A 208 -7.52 -23.43 8.45
CA ALA A 208 -6.64 -23.27 7.29
C ALA A 208 -5.50 -22.26 7.49
N LEU A 209 -5.78 -21.13 8.15
CA LEU A 209 -4.75 -20.12 8.44
C LEU A 209 -3.73 -20.63 9.47
N ASP A 210 -4.17 -21.35 10.50
CA ASP A 210 -3.29 -21.88 11.53
C ASP A 210 -2.43 -23.01 10.96
N ASP A 211 -3.02 -23.91 10.15
CA ASP A 211 -2.30 -24.96 9.43
C ASP A 211 -1.23 -24.37 8.50
N ALA A 212 -1.57 -23.32 7.73
CA ALA A 212 -0.62 -22.63 6.86
C ALA A 212 0.51 -21.95 7.66
N ARG A 213 0.18 -21.34 8.81
CA ARG A 213 1.15 -20.72 9.72
C ARG A 213 2.13 -21.76 10.25
N GLU A 214 1.64 -22.90 10.76
CA GLU A 214 2.48 -23.99 11.26
C GLU A 214 3.42 -24.53 10.19
N LEU A 215 2.92 -24.78 8.98
CA LEU A 215 3.73 -25.27 7.85
C LEU A 215 4.79 -24.25 7.42
N VAL A 216 4.44 -22.99 7.31
CA VAL A 216 5.38 -21.93 6.95
C VAL A 216 6.47 -21.78 8.03
N HIS A 217 6.07 -21.80 9.32
CA HIS A 217 7.04 -21.75 10.42
C HIS A 217 7.98 -22.95 10.39
N ALA A 218 7.48 -24.17 10.18
CA ALA A 218 8.30 -25.39 10.09
C ALA A 218 9.33 -25.30 8.94
N MET A 219 8.92 -24.79 7.76
CA MET A 219 9.82 -24.59 6.62
C MET A 219 10.89 -23.53 6.92
N LEU A 220 10.54 -22.44 7.60
CA LEU A 220 11.47 -21.39 7.98
C LEU A 220 12.44 -21.87 9.09
N GLU A 221 11.97 -22.66 10.07
CA GLU A 221 12.83 -23.30 11.07
C GLU A 221 13.82 -24.29 10.44
N GLY A 222 13.42 -25.04 9.42
CA GLY A 222 14.33 -25.88 8.63
C GLY A 222 15.44 -25.06 7.96
N LEU A 223 15.11 -23.88 7.47
CA LEU A 223 16.08 -22.95 6.89
C LEU A 223 17.04 -22.38 7.96
N ARG A 224 16.53 -22.08 9.16
CA ARG A 224 17.33 -21.66 10.33
C ARG A 224 18.30 -22.75 10.76
N GLY A 225 17.85 -24.01 10.88
CA GLY A 225 18.66 -25.17 11.28
C GLY A 225 19.84 -25.46 10.34
N ALA A 226 19.67 -25.23 9.03
CA ALA A 226 20.73 -25.38 8.05
C ALA A 226 21.90 -24.39 8.27
N GLY A 227 21.63 -23.20 8.88
CA GLY A 227 22.67 -22.22 9.21
C GLY A 227 23.54 -22.63 10.39
N THR A 228 22.97 -23.27 11.40
CA THR A 228 23.69 -23.72 12.60
C THR A 228 24.50 -24.99 12.33
N GLY A 229 24.01 -25.90 11.48
CA GLY A 229 24.73 -27.13 11.10
C GLY A 229 25.97 -26.88 10.25
N ALA A 230 25.93 -25.93 9.32
CA ALA A 230 27.08 -25.59 8.47
C ALA A 230 28.24 -24.94 9.27
N ALA A 231 27.93 -24.17 10.31
CA ALA A 231 28.95 -23.60 11.20
C ALA A 231 29.65 -24.66 12.04
N ALA A 232 28.96 -25.73 12.43
CA ALA A 232 29.56 -26.85 13.18
C ALA A 232 30.47 -27.74 12.30
N LEU A 233 30.16 -27.87 10.99
CA LEU A 233 30.99 -28.68 10.07
C LEU A 233 32.29 -27.96 9.62
N MET A 234 32.34 -26.63 9.68
CA MET A 234 33.53 -25.84 9.34
C MET A 234 34.49 -25.60 10.55
N ALA A 235 34.10 -26.03 11.73
CA ALA A 235 34.89 -25.91 12.98
C ALA A 235 35.66 -27.19 13.35
N VAL A 236 35.64 -28.22 12.50
CA VAL A 236 36.41 -29.45 12.59
C VAL A 236 37.42 -29.48 11.46
#